data_649e9df506c34afd9f00c8791e6068c1
#
_entry.id   649e9df506c34afd9f00c8791e6068c1
#
_cell.length_a   1.000
_cell.length_b   1.000
_cell.length_c   1.000
_cell.angle_alpha   90.00
_cell.angle_beta   90.00
_cell.angle_gamma   90.00
#
_symmetry.space_group_name_H-M   'P 1'
#
loop_
_entity.id
_entity.type
_entity.pdbx_description
1 polymer ?
#
loop_
_entity_poly.entity_id
_entity_poly.type
_entity_poly.pdbx_seq_one_letter_code
_entity_poly.pdbx_strand_id
1 'polypeptide(L)'
;MKTWLTVFYFFIATIQIMAQNATVTATVSSNKGGLSDRFKYTIEVTNSADAKDFRPPSLTDFRILGGPNQSMSYQNVNGNISQSVAYSYILQPKQLGKFTIGAAYVKVNGQTLTSKPITIEVIDKPTTTDNAKDQKSSSSPTTDLETYLKDNVFIKTEVSDDEVYKGENIAVTLKLYVNNNGSIYGPRGFQNIITPKYDGFYAEEIDLPDQQIKTEVINGVSYHVNVIKKTILTPQRSGSLEVDPLSIDAIFAVITKSGKSFNPFASNAKDVMVTIKSNPVKIKVNELPPNTPDDFNGAVGKFTMKTQINATETKTDEPLTYRITISGTGNLELFNAPELNLPPGWETYEPKTTTASGAKTFEYLLIPRSPGNFTIPSYTWSYLDPASKKYVSLASEAYNVKVEAGPGYNPATGNFATNKEEVEALASDIRFITKDNPSYFNEKPSFAGSGLFYTLFMLPFVAGIGLFAFTFVNKRKQSDVVALRYNSANANAKKRLTKAAEFVASNNGRSFYDETIRALWGYLSDKLAINRSELTKENIEQVLAGKNVSHATAQSLIDLLNDCEMSLFAPPTGSSSLQQVYASAVDLITKLENEIK
;
A
#
# COMPACT_ATOMS: atom_id res chain seq x y z
N MET A 1 -46.11 7.65 24.22
CA MET A 1 -46.04 7.75 22.77
C MET A 1 -45.43 9.08 22.25
N LYS A 2 -45.51 10.20 22.97
CA LYS A 2 -44.91 11.48 22.52
C LYS A 2 -43.39 11.57 22.67
N THR A 3 -42.79 10.85 23.58
CA THR A 3 -41.33 10.84 23.84
C THR A 3 -40.52 9.97 22.85
N TRP A 4 -41.17 9.01 22.19
CA TRP A 4 -40.52 8.17 21.17
C TRP A 4 -40.43 8.86 19.80
N LEU A 5 -41.37 9.77 19.49
CA LEU A 5 -41.32 10.54 18.25
C LEU A 5 -40.21 11.60 18.25
N THR A 6 -39.85 12.17 19.41
CA THR A 6 -38.77 13.15 19.53
C THR A 6 -37.37 12.51 19.40
N VAL A 7 -37.18 11.28 19.89
CA VAL A 7 -35.92 10.53 19.72
C VAL A 7 -35.73 10.08 18.26
N PHE A 8 -36.83 9.72 17.57
CA PHE A 8 -36.77 9.33 16.15
C PHE A 8 -36.47 10.54 15.23
N TYR A 9 -36.94 11.73 15.56
CA TYR A 9 -36.62 12.96 14.83
C TYR A 9 -35.19 13.44 15.06
N PHE A 10 -34.58 13.17 16.24
CA PHE A 10 -33.20 13.50 16.53
C PHE A 10 -32.22 12.54 15.85
N PHE A 11 -32.62 11.29 15.57
CA PHE A 11 -31.79 10.31 14.86
C PHE A 11 -31.78 10.52 13.33
N ILE A 12 -32.81 11.17 12.76
CA ILE A 12 -32.87 11.50 11.32
C ILE A 12 -32.06 12.76 10.99
N ALA A 13 -31.79 13.63 11.97
CA ALA A 13 -31.08 14.90 11.74
C ALA A 13 -29.55 14.78 11.69
N THR A 14 -28.96 13.59 11.90
CA THR A 14 -27.49 13.40 11.93
C THR A 14 -26.91 12.58 10.77
N ILE A 15 -27.72 12.24 9.74
CA ILE A 15 -27.13 11.77 8.48
C ILE A 15 -26.72 13.03 7.68
N GLN A 16 -25.63 13.65 8.10
CA GLN A 16 -24.86 14.51 7.21
C GLN A 16 -24.24 13.57 6.16
N ILE A 17 -24.92 13.46 5.01
CA ILE A 17 -24.31 12.94 3.80
C ILE A 17 -23.10 13.83 3.57
N MET A 18 -21.91 13.30 3.81
CA MET A 18 -20.64 13.89 3.38
C MET A 18 -20.68 13.89 1.84
N ALA A 19 -21.42 14.82 1.25
CA ALA A 19 -21.34 15.09 -0.17
C ALA A 19 -19.90 15.56 -0.42
N GLN A 20 -19.09 14.71 -1.03
CA GLN A 20 -17.75 15.11 -1.46
C GLN A 20 -17.91 16.30 -2.41
N ASN A 21 -17.39 17.45 -2.03
CA ASN A 21 -17.47 18.67 -2.83
C ASN A 21 -16.77 18.44 -4.17
N ALA A 22 -17.44 18.83 -5.26
CA ALA A 22 -16.83 18.82 -6.58
C ALA A 22 -15.63 19.75 -6.60
N THR A 23 -14.54 19.32 -7.24
CA THR A 23 -13.32 20.14 -7.39
C THR A 23 -12.90 20.20 -8.86
N VAL A 24 -12.28 21.33 -9.26
CA VAL A 24 -11.70 21.50 -10.60
C VAL A 24 -10.21 21.64 -10.49
N THR A 25 -9.48 20.74 -11.16
CA THR A 25 -8.02 20.71 -11.19
C THR A 25 -7.52 20.82 -12.62
N ALA A 26 -6.57 21.73 -12.86
CA ALA A 26 -5.86 21.80 -14.13
C ALA A 26 -4.45 21.21 -13.96
N THR A 27 -4.00 20.43 -14.95
CA THR A 27 -2.68 19.80 -14.97
C THR A 27 -2.04 19.86 -16.34
N VAL A 28 -0.71 19.79 -16.38
CA VAL A 28 0.10 19.62 -17.61
C VAL A 28 0.99 18.40 -17.49
N SER A 29 1.33 17.78 -18.62
CA SER A 29 2.23 16.60 -18.62
C SER A 29 3.66 16.94 -18.17
N SER A 30 4.08 18.19 -18.34
CA SER A 30 5.33 18.75 -17.82
C SER A 30 5.18 20.26 -17.73
N ASN A 31 5.81 20.90 -16.75
CA ASN A 31 5.86 22.35 -16.63
C ASN A 31 7.11 22.97 -17.26
N LYS A 32 7.98 22.16 -17.86
CA LYS A 32 9.18 22.58 -18.57
C LYS A 32 9.40 21.76 -19.84
N GLY A 33 9.77 22.40 -20.95
CA GLY A 33 10.04 21.70 -22.20
C GLY A 33 10.59 22.63 -23.27
N GLY A 34 10.86 22.09 -24.46
CA GLY A 34 11.34 22.81 -25.62
C GLY A 34 10.22 23.32 -26.55
N LEU A 35 10.58 24.14 -27.52
CA LEU A 35 9.64 24.73 -28.51
C LEU A 35 8.89 23.68 -29.33
N SER A 36 9.53 22.53 -29.61
CA SER A 36 8.95 21.42 -30.37
C SER A 36 8.18 20.42 -29.53
N ASP A 37 8.24 20.54 -28.19
CA ASP A 37 7.60 19.61 -27.26
C ASP A 37 6.08 19.81 -27.29
N ARG A 38 5.36 18.71 -27.01
CA ARG A 38 3.91 18.69 -26.92
C ARG A 38 3.51 18.54 -25.46
N PHE A 39 2.72 19.47 -24.95
CA PHE A 39 2.20 19.47 -23.60
C PHE A 39 0.74 18.99 -23.63
N LYS A 40 0.42 17.94 -22.88
CA LYS A 40 -0.98 17.57 -22.61
C LYS A 40 -1.49 18.41 -21.45
N TYR A 41 -2.40 19.34 -21.72
CA TYR A 41 -3.10 20.14 -20.73
C TYR A 41 -4.45 19.50 -20.45
N THR A 42 -4.73 19.18 -19.18
CA THR A 42 -5.96 18.50 -18.77
C THR A 42 -6.65 19.29 -17.67
N ILE A 43 -7.95 19.51 -17.81
CA ILE A 43 -8.83 20.07 -16.79
C ILE A 43 -9.76 18.96 -16.34
N GLU A 44 -9.68 18.58 -15.07
CA GLU A 44 -10.48 17.51 -14.48
C GLU A 44 -11.43 18.06 -13.43
N VAL A 45 -12.71 17.66 -13.55
CA VAL A 45 -13.77 17.91 -12.57
C VAL A 45 -13.99 16.60 -11.83
N THR A 46 -13.67 16.54 -10.56
CA THR A 46 -13.86 15.34 -9.71
C THR A 46 -15.13 15.46 -8.86
N ASN A 47 -15.68 14.32 -8.49
CA ASN A 47 -16.91 14.18 -7.66
C ASN A 47 -18.15 14.83 -8.28
N SER A 48 -18.22 14.92 -9.61
CA SER A 48 -19.42 15.35 -10.32
C SER A 48 -19.48 14.80 -11.73
N ALA A 49 -20.66 14.31 -12.12
CA ALA A 49 -21.01 13.97 -13.51
C ALA A 49 -21.63 15.16 -14.25
N ASP A 50 -22.12 16.17 -13.54
CA ASP A 50 -22.87 17.31 -14.12
C ASP A 50 -21.96 18.54 -14.29
N ALA A 51 -20.89 18.38 -15.09
CA ALA A 51 -20.03 19.47 -15.51
C ALA A 51 -20.62 20.15 -16.75
N LYS A 52 -21.15 21.37 -16.59
CA LYS A 52 -21.75 22.17 -17.67
C LYS A 52 -20.98 23.48 -17.86
N ASP A 53 -21.24 24.19 -18.96
CA ASP A 53 -20.68 25.51 -19.24
C ASP A 53 -19.14 25.57 -19.08
N PHE A 54 -18.44 24.54 -19.57
CA PHE A 54 -16.99 24.51 -19.57
C PHE A 54 -16.42 25.68 -20.39
N ARG A 55 -15.60 26.51 -19.74
CA ARG A 55 -14.88 27.63 -20.38
C ARG A 55 -13.37 27.41 -20.21
N PRO A 56 -12.67 27.04 -21.30
CA PRO A 56 -11.23 26.90 -21.27
C PRO A 56 -10.55 28.26 -21.04
N PRO A 57 -9.34 28.28 -20.48
CA PRO A 57 -8.53 29.48 -20.42
C PRO A 57 -8.08 29.93 -21.81
N SER A 58 -7.56 31.13 -21.91
CA SER A 58 -6.89 31.61 -23.13
C SER A 58 -5.59 30.81 -23.35
N LEU A 59 -5.42 30.23 -24.54
CA LEU A 59 -4.28 29.43 -24.94
C LEU A 59 -3.50 30.11 -26.09
N THR A 60 -3.50 31.42 -26.15
CA THR A 60 -2.93 32.23 -27.26
C THR A 60 -1.45 32.01 -27.49
N ASP A 61 -0.68 31.72 -26.44
CA ASP A 61 0.76 31.49 -26.48
C ASP A 61 1.12 30.09 -27.02
N PHE A 62 0.12 29.26 -27.21
CA PHE A 62 0.25 27.89 -27.66
C PHE A 62 -0.48 27.65 -28.99
N ARG A 63 0.04 26.75 -29.81
CA ARG A 63 -0.68 26.15 -30.94
C ARG A 63 -1.43 24.93 -30.38
N ILE A 64 -2.74 24.89 -30.55
CA ILE A 64 -3.57 23.74 -30.21
C ILE A 64 -3.41 22.71 -31.34
N LEU A 65 -2.80 21.55 -31.01
CA LEU A 65 -2.61 20.45 -31.94
C LEU A 65 -3.75 19.44 -31.90
N GLY A 66 -4.53 19.44 -30.81
CA GLY A 66 -5.69 18.56 -30.62
C GLY A 66 -6.50 18.91 -29.37
N GLY A 67 -7.76 18.57 -29.37
CA GLY A 67 -8.70 18.79 -28.26
C GLY A 67 -9.71 19.94 -28.52
N PRO A 68 -10.66 20.16 -27.57
CA PRO A 68 -10.78 19.41 -26.32
C PRO A 68 -11.27 17.98 -26.52
N ASN A 69 -10.54 17.00 -25.98
CA ASN A 69 -11.02 15.64 -25.88
C ASN A 69 -11.66 15.47 -24.49
N GLN A 70 -12.92 15.05 -24.47
CA GLN A 70 -13.64 14.79 -23.23
C GLN A 70 -13.53 13.31 -22.87
N SER A 71 -13.21 13.02 -21.62
CA SER A 71 -13.24 11.67 -21.05
C SER A 71 -14.03 11.67 -19.76
N MET A 72 -14.78 10.60 -19.50
CA MET A 72 -15.47 10.36 -18.25
C MET A 72 -14.87 9.14 -17.58
N SER A 73 -14.63 9.24 -16.27
CA SER A 73 -14.21 8.14 -15.44
C SER A 73 -15.25 7.90 -14.34
N TYR A 74 -15.55 6.63 -14.11
CA TYR A 74 -16.41 6.17 -13.05
C TYR A 74 -15.66 5.14 -12.22
N GLN A 75 -15.49 5.38 -10.94
CA GLN A 75 -14.85 4.47 -10.00
C GLN A 75 -15.80 4.15 -8.85
N ASN A 76 -15.91 2.86 -8.54
CA ASN A 76 -16.61 2.38 -7.35
C ASN A 76 -15.60 1.57 -6.53
N VAL A 77 -15.21 2.10 -5.36
CA VAL A 77 -14.28 1.44 -4.45
C VAL A 77 -14.99 1.27 -3.10
N ASN A 78 -15.25 0.04 -2.72
CA ASN A 78 -15.93 -0.31 -1.46
C ASN A 78 -17.25 0.45 -1.24
N GLY A 79 -18.05 0.64 -2.30
CA GLY A 79 -19.31 1.37 -2.23
C GLY A 79 -19.19 2.90 -2.36
N ASN A 80 -17.99 3.46 -2.31
CA ASN A 80 -17.76 4.87 -2.57
C ASN A 80 -17.64 5.12 -4.08
N ILE A 81 -18.60 5.82 -4.63
CA ILE A 81 -18.69 6.16 -6.05
C ILE A 81 -18.01 7.51 -6.26
N SER A 82 -16.97 7.56 -7.10
CA SER A 82 -16.41 8.81 -7.60
C SER A 82 -16.58 8.88 -9.12
N GLN A 83 -17.02 10.03 -9.60
CA GLN A 83 -17.14 10.33 -11.02
C GLN A 83 -16.26 11.52 -11.37
N SER A 84 -15.54 11.46 -12.48
CA SER A 84 -14.81 12.61 -12.97
C SER A 84 -15.04 12.82 -14.47
N VAL A 85 -14.99 14.09 -14.88
CA VAL A 85 -15.02 14.52 -16.27
C VAL A 85 -13.74 15.29 -16.55
N ALA A 86 -12.98 14.88 -17.57
CA ALA A 86 -11.75 15.55 -17.93
C ALA A 86 -11.78 16.06 -19.38
N TYR A 87 -11.29 17.28 -19.58
CA TYR A 87 -11.10 17.93 -20.87
C TYR A 87 -9.62 18.06 -21.14
N SER A 88 -9.09 17.48 -22.22
CA SER A 88 -7.68 17.51 -22.53
C SER A 88 -7.36 18.12 -23.89
N TYR A 89 -6.28 18.92 -23.91
CA TYR A 89 -5.72 19.58 -25.07
C TYR A 89 -4.29 19.12 -25.27
N ILE A 90 -3.84 19.06 -26.52
CA ILE A 90 -2.44 18.92 -26.89
C ILE A 90 -1.94 20.27 -27.38
N LEU A 91 -1.02 20.85 -26.62
CA LEU A 91 -0.50 22.19 -26.83
C LEU A 91 0.95 22.13 -27.29
N GLN A 92 1.35 23.02 -28.19
CA GLN A 92 2.73 23.26 -28.60
C GLN A 92 3.03 24.74 -28.39
N PRO A 93 4.14 25.13 -27.72
CA PRO A 93 4.50 26.53 -27.51
C PRO A 93 4.79 27.21 -28.86
N LYS A 94 4.51 28.51 -28.94
CA LYS A 94 4.82 29.33 -30.13
C LYS A 94 6.20 29.99 -30.05
N GLN A 95 6.70 30.21 -28.82
CA GLN A 95 7.97 30.92 -28.58
C GLN A 95 8.61 30.46 -27.25
N LEU A 96 9.87 30.78 -27.06
CA LEU A 96 10.61 30.56 -25.82
C LEU A 96 10.16 31.53 -24.73
N GLY A 97 10.21 31.11 -23.45
CA GLY A 97 9.88 31.96 -22.31
C GLY A 97 9.00 31.25 -21.27
N LYS A 98 8.51 32.03 -20.31
CA LYS A 98 7.57 31.56 -19.29
C LYS A 98 6.16 32.01 -19.65
N PHE A 99 5.24 31.07 -19.76
CA PHE A 99 3.85 31.31 -20.13
C PHE A 99 2.93 30.77 -19.05
N THR A 100 1.93 31.57 -18.67
CA THR A 100 0.94 31.17 -17.68
C THR A 100 -0.39 30.89 -18.37
N ILE A 101 -0.82 29.64 -18.33
CA ILE A 101 -2.18 29.25 -18.70
C ILE A 101 -3.11 29.67 -17.56
N GLY A 102 -4.06 30.53 -17.84
CA GLY A 102 -5.02 31.05 -16.89
C GLY A 102 -5.94 29.96 -16.30
N ALA A 103 -6.83 30.37 -15.41
CA ALA A 103 -7.80 29.47 -14.82
C ALA A 103 -8.86 29.01 -15.82
N ALA A 104 -9.27 27.74 -15.76
CA ALA A 104 -10.46 27.22 -16.41
C ALA A 104 -11.67 27.36 -15.49
N TYR A 105 -12.85 27.55 -16.08
CA TYR A 105 -14.11 27.69 -15.36
C TYR A 105 -15.07 26.59 -15.78
N VAL A 106 -15.71 25.96 -14.80
CA VAL A 106 -16.72 24.92 -15.02
C VAL A 106 -17.88 25.14 -14.07
N LYS A 107 -19.11 25.04 -14.57
CA LYS A 107 -20.30 25.13 -13.74
C LYS A 107 -20.74 23.75 -13.31
N VAL A 108 -20.81 23.54 -12.00
CA VAL A 108 -21.23 22.27 -11.38
C VAL A 108 -22.32 22.54 -10.38
N ASN A 109 -23.46 21.89 -10.51
CA ASN A 109 -24.63 22.08 -9.62
C ASN A 109 -25.01 23.56 -9.40
N GLY A 110 -24.89 24.38 -10.44
CA GLY A 110 -25.17 25.80 -10.37
C GLY A 110 -24.06 26.70 -9.83
N GLN A 111 -23.00 26.14 -9.26
CA GLN A 111 -21.83 26.87 -8.78
C GLN A 111 -20.72 26.89 -9.84
N THR A 112 -20.03 28.01 -9.98
CA THR A 112 -18.85 28.12 -10.86
C THR A 112 -17.61 27.75 -10.08
N LEU A 113 -16.97 26.67 -10.48
CA LEU A 113 -15.68 26.21 -9.95
C LEU A 113 -14.56 26.67 -10.86
N THR A 114 -13.38 26.93 -10.28
CA THR A 114 -12.24 27.53 -10.98
C THR A 114 -10.99 26.73 -10.71
N SER A 115 -10.21 26.42 -11.75
CA SER A 115 -8.91 25.79 -11.59
C SER A 115 -7.84 26.80 -11.18
N LYS A 116 -6.70 26.28 -10.67
CA LYS A 116 -5.49 27.11 -10.48
C LYS A 116 -4.82 27.37 -11.83
N PRO A 117 -4.19 28.56 -12.03
CA PRO A 117 -3.37 28.82 -13.20
C PRO A 117 -2.11 27.97 -13.17
N ILE A 118 -1.53 27.66 -14.34
CA ILE A 118 -0.34 26.83 -14.50
C ILE A 118 0.70 27.59 -15.31
N THR A 119 1.94 27.64 -14.81
CA THR A 119 3.06 28.24 -15.54
C THR A 119 3.89 27.15 -16.22
N ILE A 120 4.17 27.34 -17.53
CA ILE A 120 5.02 26.47 -18.34
C ILE A 120 6.27 27.28 -18.74
N GLU A 121 7.45 26.70 -18.52
CA GLU A 121 8.73 27.25 -18.92
C GLU A 121 9.19 26.57 -20.24
N VAL A 122 9.30 27.36 -21.30
CA VAL A 122 9.76 26.88 -22.60
C VAL A 122 11.20 27.33 -22.80
N ILE A 123 12.11 26.37 -22.81
CA ILE A 123 13.55 26.58 -22.95
C ILE A 123 14.03 26.19 -24.34
N ASP A 124 15.17 26.75 -24.73
CA ASP A 124 15.86 26.29 -25.93
C ASP A 124 16.52 24.94 -25.65
N LYS A 125 15.81 23.88 -26.03
CA LYS A 125 16.37 22.52 -26.05
C LYS A 125 16.95 22.29 -27.44
N PRO A 126 18.20 21.85 -27.56
CA PRO A 126 18.71 21.45 -28.88
C PRO A 126 17.77 20.37 -29.46
N THR A 127 17.18 20.68 -30.59
CA THR A 127 16.29 19.78 -31.32
C THR A 127 17.12 18.56 -31.73
N THR A 128 16.85 17.40 -31.12
CA THR A 128 17.23 16.13 -31.74
C THR A 128 16.33 15.92 -32.95
N THR A 129 16.63 16.68 -34.03
CA THR A 129 16.08 16.42 -35.34
C THR A 129 16.70 15.11 -35.84
N ASP A 130 15.85 14.15 -36.19
CA ASP A 130 16.23 12.98 -37.00
C ASP A 130 16.92 13.42 -38.29
N ASN A 131 18.23 13.61 -38.25
CA ASN A 131 19.11 13.56 -39.39
C ASN A 131 20.29 12.67 -39.00
N ALA A 132 20.12 11.39 -39.31
CA ALA A 132 21.19 10.43 -39.34
C ALA A 132 22.21 10.85 -40.40
N LYS A 133 23.33 11.48 -40.00
CA LYS A 133 24.66 11.24 -40.55
C LYS A 133 25.73 11.85 -39.62
N ASP A 134 26.53 10.95 -39.10
CA ASP A 134 27.92 11.14 -38.64
C ASP A 134 28.19 12.22 -37.58
N GLN A 135 28.02 11.84 -36.28
CA GLN A 135 29.07 12.11 -35.29
C GLN A 135 28.99 11.07 -34.16
N LYS A 136 30.05 10.27 -34.05
CA LYS A 136 30.34 9.39 -32.93
C LYS A 136 30.52 10.23 -31.65
N SER A 137 29.48 10.30 -30.86
CA SER A 137 29.55 10.60 -29.44
C SER A 137 28.70 9.53 -28.75
N SER A 138 29.37 8.59 -28.10
CA SER A 138 28.80 7.41 -27.46
C SER A 138 28.15 7.77 -26.13
N SER A 139 26.97 8.35 -26.17
CA SER A 139 26.03 8.27 -25.06
C SER A 139 25.14 7.05 -25.28
N SER A 140 25.26 6.05 -24.41
CA SER A 140 24.41 4.85 -24.44
C SER A 140 22.93 5.28 -24.34
N PRO A 141 22.01 4.65 -25.11
CA PRO A 141 20.56 4.96 -25.05
C PRO A 141 19.93 4.80 -23.65
N THR A 142 20.66 4.20 -22.73
CA THR A 142 20.27 4.01 -21.33
C THR A 142 20.40 5.30 -20.51
N THR A 143 21.41 6.13 -20.79
CA THR A 143 21.69 7.39 -20.07
C THR A 143 20.58 8.42 -20.25
N ASP A 144 19.96 8.49 -21.43
CA ASP A 144 18.85 9.39 -21.71
C ASP A 144 17.57 9.00 -20.94
N LEU A 145 17.33 7.70 -20.77
CA LEU A 145 16.17 7.20 -20.03
C LEU A 145 16.32 7.35 -18.51
N GLU A 146 17.55 7.20 -17.99
CA GLU A 146 17.83 7.47 -16.58
C GLU A 146 17.63 8.95 -16.23
N THR A 147 18.10 9.84 -17.11
CA THR A 147 17.88 11.29 -16.96
C THR A 147 16.39 11.62 -17.00
N TYR A 148 15.67 11.03 -17.95
CA TYR A 148 14.21 11.19 -18.03
C TYR A 148 13.50 10.72 -16.75
N LEU A 149 13.90 9.58 -16.17
CA LEU A 149 13.35 9.11 -14.91
C LEU A 149 13.68 10.06 -13.76
N LYS A 150 14.91 10.57 -13.64
CA LYS A 150 15.31 11.51 -12.57
C LYS A 150 14.48 12.81 -12.60
N ASP A 151 14.04 13.25 -13.77
CA ASP A 151 13.19 14.43 -13.92
C ASP A 151 11.71 14.16 -13.59
N ASN A 152 11.28 12.89 -13.62
CA ASN A 152 9.87 12.50 -13.53
C ASN A 152 9.53 11.60 -12.34
N VAL A 153 10.53 11.14 -11.58
CA VAL A 153 10.37 10.29 -10.41
C VAL A 153 11.26 10.79 -9.28
N PHE A 154 10.69 11.00 -8.11
CA PHE A 154 11.45 11.44 -6.94
C PHE A 154 10.81 10.96 -5.64
N ILE A 155 11.60 10.96 -4.56
CA ILE A 155 11.11 10.71 -3.20
C ILE A 155 11.16 12.01 -2.43
N LYS A 156 10.08 12.31 -1.71
CA LYS A 156 9.98 13.45 -0.83
C LYS A 156 9.84 12.99 0.62
N THR A 157 10.68 13.55 1.49
CA THR A 157 10.51 13.44 2.94
C THR A 157 9.61 14.59 3.40
N GLU A 158 8.46 14.26 3.99
CA GLU A 158 7.55 15.22 4.59
C GLU A 158 7.55 15.02 6.10
N VAL A 159 7.60 16.11 6.85
CA VAL A 159 7.52 16.14 8.31
C VAL A 159 6.27 16.89 8.74
N SER A 160 5.67 16.50 9.87
CA SER A 160 4.51 17.21 10.41
C SER A 160 4.88 18.63 10.87
N ASP A 161 6.04 18.75 11.52
CA ASP A 161 6.59 20.00 12.03
C ASP A 161 8.11 19.97 11.93
N ASP A 162 8.74 21.12 11.65
CA ASP A 162 10.19 21.28 11.56
C ASP A 162 10.79 22.04 12.76
N GLU A 163 9.93 22.56 13.66
CA GLU A 163 10.31 23.17 14.93
C GLU A 163 9.46 22.62 16.08
N VAL A 164 10.09 21.86 16.99
CA VAL A 164 9.43 21.08 18.05
C VAL A 164 10.18 21.19 19.37
N TYR A 165 9.57 20.74 20.46
CA TYR A 165 10.24 20.56 21.74
C TYR A 165 10.89 19.19 21.85
N LYS A 166 11.92 19.09 22.71
CA LYS A 166 12.48 17.81 23.13
C LYS A 166 11.35 16.92 23.67
N GLY A 167 11.24 15.68 23.17
CA GLY A 167 10.18 14.74 23.55
C GLY A 167 8.89 14.86 22.74
N GLU A 168 8.73 15.85 21.86
CA GLU A 168 7.55 16.00 21.02
C GLU A 168 7.60 15.08 19.81
N ASN A 169 6.51 14.40 19.52
CA ASN A 169 6.41 13.46 18.40
C ASN A 169 6.27 14.17 17.04
N ILE A 170 7.07 13.74 16.09
CA ILE A 170 7.07 14.23 14.70
C ILE A 170 6.73 13.07 13.77
N ALA A 171 5.73 13.22 12.93
CA ALA A 171 5.46 12.25 11.88
C ALA A 171 6.34 12.54 10.66
N VAL A 172 7.19 11.59 10.29
CA VAL A 172 7.99 11.61 9.06
C VAL A 172 7.39 10.65 8.06
N THR A 173 7.06 11.17 6.88
CA THR A 173 6.44 10.39 5.79
C THR A 173 7.33 10.47 4.55
N LEU A 174 7.74 9.31 4.04
CA LEU A 174 8.47 9.18 2.79
C LEU A 174 7.48 8.83 1.67
N LYS A 175 7.36 9.72 0.68
CA LYS A 175 6.46 9.56 -0.45
C LYS A 175 7.23 9.43 -1.75
N LEU A 176 6.90 8.41 -2.55
CA LEU A 176 7.37 8.24 -3.93
C LEU A 176 6.39 8.92 -4.87
N TYR A 177 6.91 9.82 -5.70
CA TYR A 177 6.19 10.52 -6.76
C TYR A 177 6.61 9.99 -8.11
N VAL A 178 5.65 9.59 -8.92
CA VAL A 178 5.85 9.13 -10.30
C VAL A 178 4.95 9.96 -11.21
N ASN A 179 5.54 10.63 -12.20
CA ASN A 179 4.79 11.48 -13.14
C ASN A 179 3.69 10.70 -13.87
N ASN A 180 2.45 11.18 -13.76
CA ASN A 180 1.26 10.58 -14.36
C ASN A 180 1.09 11.00 -15.84
N ASN A 181 2.15 10.89 -16.65
CA ASN A 181 2.11 11.22 -18.08
C ASN A 181 1.84 10.01 -19.00
N GLY A 182 1.64 8.83 -18.41
CA GLY A 182 1.37 7.58 -19.13
C GLY A 182 2.60 6.95 -19.80
N SER A 183 3.81 7.45 -19.54
CA SER A 183 5.05 6.92 -20.10
C SER A 183 5.87 6.11 -19.11
N ILE A 184 5.59 6.22 -17.81
CA ILE A 184 6.32 5.56 -16.73
C ILE A 184 5.36 4.65 -15.97
N TYR A 185 5.74 3.38 -15.81
CA TYR A 185 4.99 2.37 -15.07
C TYR A 185 5.85 1.74 -13.97
N GLY A 186 5.28 1.52 -12.84
CA GLY A 186 5.95 0.88 -11.74
C GLY A 186 6.03 1.75 -10.49
N PRO A 187 6.87 1.44 -9.50
CA PRO A 187 8.09 0.62 -9.60
C PRO A 187 7.79 -0.89 -9.74
N ARG A 188 8.67 -1.59 -10.50
CA ARG A 188 8.63 -3.05 -10.65
C ARG A 188 9.48 -3.78 -9.61
N GLY A 189 10.42 -3.07 -9.00
CA GLY A 189 11.29 -3.60 -7.95
C GLY A 189 12.17 -2.53 -7.34
N PHE A 190 12.71 -2.84 -6.16
CA PHE A 190 13.65 -2.00 -5.42
C PHE A 190 14.89 -2.80 -5.08
N GLN A 191 16.07 -2.15 -5.13
CA GLN A 191 17.37 -2.71 -4.76
C GLN A 191 18.16 -1.66 -3.98
N ASN A 192 19.23 -2.08 -3.29
CA ASN A 192 20.18 -1.20 -2.61
C ASN A 192 19.49 -0.12 -1.75
N ILE A 193 18.56 -0.55 -0.89
CA ILE A 193 17.80 0.36 -0.04
C ILE A 193 18.68 0.81 1.12
N ILE A 194 19.01 2.11 1.16
CA ILE A 194 19.72 2.75 2.28
C ILE A 194 18.67 3.58 3.04
N THR A 195 18.25 3.06 4.18
CA THR A 195 17.25 3.71 5.04
C THR A 195 17.82 4.94 5.74
N PRO A 196 17.01 5.98 6.02
CA PRO A 196 17.42 7.12 6.83
C PRO A 196 17.91 6.69 8.20
N LYS A 197 18.96 7.36 8.69
CA LYS A 197 19.34 7.31 10.11
C LYS A 197 18.61 8.42 10.83
N TYR A 198 18.24 8.16 12.07
CA TYR A 198 17.49 9.08 12.92
C TYR A 198 18.33 9.43 14.16
N ASP A 199 19.55 9.95 13.95
CA ASP A 199 20.48 10.24 15.03
C ASP A 199 19.92 11.31 15.99
N GLY A 200 19.78 10.95 17.27
CA GLY A 200 19.19 11.82 18.29
C GLY A 200 17.68 11.72 18.42
N PHE A 201 17.04 10.80 17.70
CA PHE A 201 15.63 10.51 17.85
C PHE A 201 15.39 9.08 18.36
N TYR A 202 14.32 8.90 19.10
CA TYR A 202 13.65 7.60 19.22
C TYR A 202 12.72 7.47 18.01
N ALA A 203 12.75 6.33 17.33
CA ALA A 203 12.00 6.12 16.08
C ALA A 203 11.08 4.92 16.22
N GLU A 204 9.81 5.14 15.91
CA GLU A 204 8.76 4.11 15.87
C GLU A 204 8.19 4.03 14.45
N GLU A 205 8.30 2.86 13.83
CA GLU A 205 7.75 2.64 12.50
C GLU A 205 6.26 2.35 12.58
N ILE A 206 5.48 3.02 11.74
CA ILE A 206 4.04 2.83 11.66
C ILE A 206 3.72 1.91 10.49
N ASP A 207 3.03 0.80 10.78
CA ASP A 207 2.52 -0.10 9.75
C ASP A 207 1.58 0.64 8.81
N LEU A 208 1.86 0.52 7.53
CA LEU A 208 1.03 1.11 6.48
C LEU A 208 0.03 0.05 6.01
N PRO A 209 -1.29 0.27 6.20
CA PRO A 209 -2.28 -0.61 5.58
C PRO A 209 -2.16 -0.52 4.06
N ASP A 210 -2.73 -1.49 3.34
CA ASP A 210 -2.76 -1.51 1.87
C ASP A 210 -3.13 -0.13 1.31
N GLN A 211 -2.17 0.50 0.66
CA GLN A 211 -2.31 1.89 0.23
C GLN A 211 -2.81 1.99 -1.19
N GLN A 212 -3.87 2.76 -1.36
CA GLN A 212 -4.30 3.20 -2.69
C GLN A 212 -3.34 4.27 -3.20
N ILE A 213 -2.92 4.13 -4.46
CA ILE A 213 -2.16 5.16 -5.17
C ILE A 213 -3.02 6.42 -5.23
N LYS A 214 -2.52 7.51 -4.65
CA LYS A 214 -3.16 8.83 -4.70
C LYS A 214 -2.58 9.65 -5.84
N THR A 215 -3.33 10.62 -6.32
CA THR A 215 -2.85 11.60 -7.29
C THR A 215 -2.68 12.94 -6.59
N GLU A 216 -1.47 13.51 -6.68
CA GLU A 216 -1.15 14.86 -6.20
C GLU A 216 -0.65 15.72 -7.36
N VAL A 217 -0.93 17.03 -7.30
CA VAL A 217 -0.48 17.98 -8.33
C VAL A 217 0.56 18.91 -7.72
N ILE A 218 1.78 18.89 -8.28
CA ILE A 218 2.88 19.76 -7.87
C ILE A 218 3.27 20.64 -9.07
N ASN A 219 3.21 21.94 -8.90
CA ASN A 219 3.52 22.93 -9.94
C ASN A 219 2.78 22.67 -11.27
N GLY A 220 1.52 22.23 -11.18
CA GLY A 220 0.69 21.92 -12.34
C GLY A 220 0.94 20.57 -13.00
N VAL A 221 1.91 19.79 -12.52
CA VAL A 221 2.19 18.42 -13.00
C VAL A 221 1.52 17.41 -12.07
N SER A 222 0.84 16.43 -12.65
CA SER A 222 0.15 15.36 -11.94
C SER A 222 1.10 14.20 -11.67
N TYR A 223 1.13 13.71 -10.42
CA TYR A 223 1.95 12.58 -10.00
C TYR A 223 1.08 11.50 -9.35
N HIS A 224 1.39 10.26 -9.63
CA HIS A 224 0.99 9.14 -8.78
C HIS A 224 1.87 9.12 -7.54
N VAL A 225 1.23 9.08 -6.36
CA VAL A 225 1.93 9.18 -5.07
C VAL A 225 1.69 7.93 -4.26
N ASN A 226 2.78 7.34 -3.81
CA ASN A 226 2.79 6.18 -2.93
C ASN A 226 3.55 6.52 -1.65
N VAL A 227 2.96 6.24 -0.49
CA VAL A 227 3.68 6.37 0.79
C VAL A 227 4.56 5.13 0.96
N ILE A 228 5.88 5.31 0.99
CA ILE A 228 6.83 4.20 1.14
C ILE A 228 6.98 3.81 2.60
N LYS A 229 7.07 4.82 3.48
CA LYS A 229 7.34 4.64 4.90
C LYS A 229 6.76 5.79 5.72
N LYS A 230 6.24 5.46 6.90
CA LYS A 230 5.84 6.43 7.90
C LYS A 230 6.50 6.08 9.24
N THR A 231 7.14 7.05 9.86
CA THR A 231 7.87 6.87 11.13
C THR A 231 7.50 8.01 12.07
N ILE A 232 7.23 7.69 13.31
CA ILE A 232 7.13 8.70 14.37
C ILE A 232 8.53 8.85 14.97
N LEU A 233 9.03 10.07 14.99
CA LEU A 233 10.31 10.43 15.60
C LEU A 233 10.06 11.26 16.84
N THR A 234 10.74 10.91 17.94
CA THR A 234 10.71 11.66 19.20
C THR A 234 12.13 12.12 19.53
N PRO A 235 12.46 13.43 19.45
CA PRO A 235 13.81 13.92 19.69
C PRO A 235 14.20 13.72 21.16
N GLN A 236 15.40 13.15 21.36
CA GLN A 236 15.95 12.85 22.70
C GLN A 236 16.89 13.95 23.22
N ARG A 237 17.28 14.87 22.36
CA ARG A 237 18.14 16.04 22.68
C ARG A 237 17.69 17.25 21.90
N SER A 238 17.95 18.42 22.43
CA SER A 238 17.71 19.70 21.78
C SER A 238 18.82 20.06 20.78
N GLY A 239 18.57 21.10 19.98
CA GLY A 239 19.46 21.58 18.94
C GLY A 239 18.94 21.30 17.53
N SER A 240 19.82 21.38 16.54
CA SER A 240 19.47 21.03 15.15
C SER A 240 19.74 19.54 14.92
N LEU A 241 18.70 18.78 14.68
CA LEU A 241 18.76 17.37 14.30
C LEU A 241 18.45 17.25 12.81
N GLU A 242 18.96 16.21 12.17
CA GLU A 242 18.74 15.97 10.74
C GLU A 242 18.17 14.56 10.51
N VAL A 243 17.17 14.48 9.65
CA VAL A 243 16.68 13.22 9.10
C VAL A 243 17.42 12.96 7.81
N ASP A 244 18.23 11.92 7.79
CA ASP A 244 19.01 11.52 6.62
C ASP A 244 18.11 11.17 5.41
N PRO A 245 18.61 11.32 4.18
CA PRO A 245 17.86 10.92 3.01
C PRO A 245 17.70 9.40 2.88
N LEU A 246 16.53 8.94 2.45
CA LEU A 246 16.34 7.61 1.89
C LEU A 246 17.01 7.55 0.51
N SER A 247 17.80 6.51 0.24
CA SER A 247 18.32 6.23 -1.10
C SER A 247 17.91 4.82 -1.53
N ILE A 248 17.33 4.70 -2.73
CA ILE A 248 16.90 3.43 -3.31
C ILE A 248 17.23 3.35 -4.79
N ASP A 249 17.59 2.16 -5.26
CA ASP A 249 17.62 1.85 -6.68
C ASP A 249 16.28 1.24 -7.06
N ALA A 250 15.52 1.95 -7.89
CA ALA A 250 14.18 1.54 -8.31
C ALA A 250 14.15 1.23 -9.81
N ILE A 251 13.41 0.19 -10.19
CA ILE A 251 13.24 -0.24 -11.57
C ILE A 251 11.88 0.22 -12.07
N PHE A 252 11.87 1.01 -13.14
CA PHE A 252 10.65 1.47 -13.80
C PHE A 252 10.58 0.99 -15.24
N ALA A 253 9.38 0.67 -15.70
CA ALA A 253 9.15 0.43 -17.12
C ALA A 253 8.84 1.76 -17.82
N VAL A 254 9.66 2.15 -18.78
CA VAL A 254 9.51 3.39 -19.55
C VAL A 254 9.09 3.06 -20.98
N ILE A 255 7.97 3.62 -21.44
CA ILE A 255 7.55 3.49 -22.83
C ILE A 255 8.43 4.40 -23.68
N THR A 256 9.24 3.79 -24.54
CA THR A 256 10.03 4.52 -25.54
C THR A 256 9.24 4.62 -26.85
N LYS A 257 9.09 5.85 -27.36
CA LYS A 257 8.57 6.07 -28.71
C LYS A 257 9.68 5.72 -29.71
N SER A 258 9.96 4.43 -29.89
CA SER A 258 10.85 3.99 -30.97
C SER A 258 10.05 3.88 -32.26
N GLY A 259 10.57 4.53 -33.30
CA GLY A 259 9.92 4.74 -34.58
C GLY A 259 9.48 3.45 -35.28
N LYS A 260 8.44 3.60 -36.12
CA LYS A 260 8.03 2.72 -37.23
C LYS A 260 7.51 1.30 -36.90
N SER A 261 7.09 0.97 -35.71
CA SER A 261 6.26 -0.24 -35.51
C SER A 261 4.80 0.16 -35.43
N PHE A 262 4.04 -0.15 -36.48
CA PHE A 262 2.58 0.04 -36.55
C PHE A 262 1.84 -1.07 -35.81
N ASN A 263 2.44 -1.62 -34.74
CA ASN A 263 1.77 -2.60 -33.90
C ASN A 263 1.22 -1.92 -32.65
N PRO A 264 -0.11 -1.65 -32.57
CA PRO A 264 -0.72 -1.00 -31.42
C PRO A 264 -0.69 -1.84 -30.14
N PHE A 265 -0.24 -3.11 -30.22
CA PHE A 265 -0.16 -4.05 -29.09
C PHE A 265 1.28 -4.36 -28.66
N ALA A 266 2.30 -3.85 -29.34
CA ALA A 266 3.68 -3.99 -28.90
C ALA A 266 3.97 -2.92 -27.85
N SER A 267 4.01 -3.30 -26.57
CA SER A 267 4.48 -2.44 -25.50
C SER A 267 6.01 -2.32 -25.61
N ASN A 268 6.49 -1.24 -26.24
CA ASN A 268 7.91 -0.87 -26.27
C ASN A 268 8.37 -0.34 -24.90
N ALA A 269 8.01 -1.01 -23.81
CA ALA A 269 8.43 -0.66 -22.48
C ALA A 269 9.82 -1.25 -22.21
N LYS A 270 10.76 -0.40 -21.81
CA LYS A 270 12.09 -0.80 -21.39
C LYS A 270 12.23 -0.64 -19.88
N ASP A 271 12.72 -1.67 -19.20
CA ASP A 271 13.03 -1.59 -17.79
C ASP A 271 14.32 -0.80 -17.60
N VAL A 272 14.24 0.25 -16.79
CA VAL A 272 15.36 1.16 -16.50
C VAL A 272 15.47 1.28 -14.99
N MET A 273 16.69 1.05 -14.48
CA MET A 273 17.02 1.24 -13.08
C MET A 273 17.51 2.66 -12.86
N VAL A 274 17.04 3.30 -11.81
CA VAL A 274 17.43 4.65 -11.41
C VAL A 274 17.62 4.74 -9.92
N THR A 275 18.70 5.38 -9.47
CA THR A 275 18.92 5.70 -8.06
C THR A 275 18.16 6.98 -7.71
N ILE A 276 17.25 6.88 -6.74
CA ILE A 276 16.44 7.99 -6.25
C ILE A 276 16.81 8.26 -4.79
N LYS A 277 17.01 9.53 -4.47
CA LYS A 277 17.27 9.97 -3.09
C LYS A 277 16.20 10.95 -2.66
N SER A 278 15.74 10.83 -1.41
CA SER A 278 14.89 11.85 -0.81
C SER A 278 15.70 13.07 -0.38
N ASN A 279 15.03 14.18 -0.11
CA ASN A 279 15.66 15.34 0.51
C ASN A 279 15.95 15.06 2.00
N PRO A 280 17.10 15.51 2.54
CA PRO A 280 17.31 15.58 3.98
C PRO A 280 16.39 16.64 4.58
N VAL A 281 15.99 16.46 5.84
CA VAL A 281 15.17 17.43 6.56
C VAL A 281 15.84 17.79 7.88
N LYS A 282 16.01 19.07 8.13
CA LYS A 282 16.50 19.59 9.40
C LYS A 282 15.33 19.93 10.30
N ILE A 283 15.42 19.48 11.55
CA ILE A 283 14.43 19.71 12.59
C ILE A 283 15.08 20.48 13.71
N LYS A 284 14.50 21.64 14.03
CA LYS A 284 14.92 22.46 15.15
C LYS A 284 14.21 21.96 16.41
N VAL A 285 14.99 21.44 17.36
CA VAL A 285 14.48 20.93 18.63
C VAL A 285 14.78 21.96 19.74
N ASN A 286 13.75 22.55 20.28
CA ASN A 286 13.82 23.50 21.38
C ASN A 286 13.97 22.76 22.72
N GLU A 287 14.67 23.40 23.68
CA GLU A 287 14.68 22.97 25.07
C GLU A 287 13.27 23.06 25.67
N LEU A 288 13.01 22.25 26.69
CA LEU A 288 11.77 22.32 27.45
C LEU A 288 11.63 23.71 28.09
N PRO A 289 10.41 24.28 28.18
CA PRO A 289 10.18 25.55 28.86
C PRO A 289 10.70 25.52 30.31
N PRO A 290 11.17 26.65 30.85
CA PRO A 290 11.60 26.75 32.26
C PRO A 290 10.42 26.53 33.21
N ASN A 291 10.73 26.32 34.50
CA ASN A 291 9.77 26.04 35.59
C ASN A 291 9.04 24.67 35.39
N THR A 292 9.82 23.66 35.13
CA THR A 292 9.33 22.28 35.04
C THR A 292 8.70 21.86 36.39
N PRO A 293 7.46 21.37 36.42
CA PRO A 293 6.83 20.84 37.63
C PRO A 293 7.58 19.62 38.17
N ASP A 294 7.56 19.41 39.49
CA ASP A 294 8.25 18.29 40.14
C ASP A 294 7.69 16.91 39.72
N ASP A 295 6.41 16.85 39.34
CA ASP A 295 5.70 15.66 38.87
C ASP A 295 5.80 15.44 37.36
N PHE A 296 6.60 16.25 36.64
CA PHE A 296 6.86 16.08 35.22
C PHE A 296 7.90 14.98 34.97
N ASN A 297 7.49 13.95 34.27
CA ASN A 297 8.35 12.78 33.95
C ASN A 297 8.72 12.65 32.47
N GLY A 298 8.70 13.76 31.72
CA GLY A 298 9.11 13.80 30.31
C GLY A 298 7.96 13.63 29.30
N ALA A 299 6.71 13.63 29.75
CA ALA A 299 5.56 13.53 28.87
C ALA A 299 5.32 14.83 28.07
N VAL A 300 5.35 14.70 26.73
CA VAL A 300 5.12 15.83 25.80
C VAL A 300 4.03 15.44 24.81
N GLY A 301 2.97 16.24 24.73
CA GLY A 301 1.82 15.97 23.89
C GLY A 301 0.53 16.54 24.45
N LYS A 302 -0.59 15.92 24.15
CA LYS A 302 -1.90 16.27 24.70
C LYS A 302 -2.54 15.03 25.30
N PHE A 303 -2.71 15.04 26.62
CA PHE A 303 -3.12 13.84 27.36
C PHE A 303 -4.33 14.07 28.25
N THR A 304 -4.98 12.99 28.60
CA THR A 304 -5.99 12.87 29.65
C THR A 304 -5.61 11.71 30.57
N MET A 305 -5.93 11.82 31.85
CA MET A 305 -5.67 10.79 32.84
C MET A 305 -6.98 10.31 33.44
N LYS A 306 -7.11 8.99 33.59
CA LYS A 306 -8.20 8.34 34.32
C LYS A 306 -7.61 7.36 35.32
N THR A 307 -8.19 7.31 36.51
CA THR A 307 -7.81 6.34 37.54
C THR A 307 -8.99 5.49 37.92
N GLN A 308 -8.74 4.26 38.36
CA GLN A 308 -9.75 3.30 38.80
C GLN A 308 -9.16 2.38 39.86
N ILE A 309 -9.97 2.01 40.87
CA ILE A 309 -9.67 0.96 41.80
C ILE A 309 -10.71 -0.14 41.69
N ASN A 310 -10.29 -1.40 41.78
CA ASN A 310 -11.20 -2.55 41.60
C ASN A 310 -12.18 -2.73 42.74
N ALA A 311 -11.85 -2.30 43.98
CA ALA A 311 -12.72 -2.36 45.15
C ALA A 311 -12.38 -1.24 46.15
N THR A 312 -13.34 -0.79 46.91
CA THR A 312 -13.19 0.16 48.04
C THR A 312 -13.26 -0.50 49.42
N GLU A 313 -13.48 -1.79 49.45
CA GLU A 313 -13.45 -2.64 50.67
C GLU A 313 -12.58 -3.86 50.37
N THR A 314 -11.68 -4.21 51.29
CA THR A 314 -10.79 -5.37 51.21
C THR A 314 -10.41 -5.84 52.61
N LYS A 315 -9.58 -6.88 52.70
CA LYS A 315 -8.98 -7.35 53.95
C LYS A 315 -7.48 -7.19 53.93
N THR A 316 -6.87 -7.24 55.11
CA THR A 316 -5.41 -7.28 55.19
C THR A 316 -4.86 -8.44 54.40
N ASP A 317 -3.75 -8.19 53.65
CA ASP A 317 -3.05 -9.13 52.75
C ASP A 317 -3.84 -9.52 51.50
N GLU A 318 -5.04 -8.98 51.27
CA GLU A 318 -5.76 -9.12 50.00
C GLU A 318 -5.39 -7.97 49.05
N PRO A 319 -4.87 -8.28 47.83
CA PRO A 319 -4.42 -7.24 46.91
C PRO A 319 -5.57 -6.48 46.25
N LEU A 320 -5.42 -5.16 46.13
CA LEU A 320 -6.25 -4.28 45.33
C LEU A 320 -5.52 -3.89 44.03
N THR A 321 -6.23 -3.79 42.93
CA THR A 321 -5.68 -3.30 41.69
C THR A 321 -6.05 -1.82 41.50
N TYR A 322 -5.03 -0.96 41.50
CA TYR A 322 -5.17 0.45 41.15
C TYR A 322 -4.62 0.69 39.76
N ARG A 323 -5.45 1.21 38.88
CA ARG A 323 -5.14 1.42 37.49
C ARG A 323 -5.09 2.92 37.16
N ILE A 324 -3.99 3.35 36.55
CA ILE A 324 -3.84 4.67 35.96
C ILE A 324 -3.79 4.49 34.44
N THR A 325 -4.69 5.14 33.71
CA THR A 325 -4.72 5.14 32.26
C THR A 325 -4.50 6.55 31.74
N ILE A 326 -3.39 6.77 31.01
CA ILE A 326 -3.06 8.02 30.36
C ILE A 326 -3.31 7.82 28.86
N SER A 327 -4.22 8.62 28.30
CA SER A 327 -4.64 8.51 26.89
C SER A 327 -4.43 9.82 26.18
N GLY A 328 -4.01 9.77 24.91
CA GLY A 328 -3.80 10.98 24.13
C GLY A 328 -2.83 10.80 22.98
N THR A 329 -2.33 11.93 22.48
CA THR A 329 -1.33 12.01 21.40
C THR A 329 -0.05 12.61 21.95
N GLY A 330 1.08 11.93 21.75
CA GLY A 330 2.39 12.34 22.25
C GLY A 330 3.30 11.13 22.48
N ASN A 331 4.36 11.32 23.27
CA ASN A 331 5.41 10.34 23.49
C ASN A 331 5.04 9.27 24.57
N LEU A 332 3.89 8.60 24.41
CA LEU A 332 3.37 7.62 25.38
C LEU A 332 4.39 6.55 25.79
N GLU A 333 5.26 6.12 24.88
CA GLU A 333 6.24 5.06 25.16
C GLU A 333 7.37 5.52 26.10
N LEU A 334 7.67 6.82 26.14
CA LEU A 334 8.93 7.31 26.68
C LEU A 334 8.88 7.76 28.17
N PHE A 335 7.71 7.94 28.76
CA PHE A 335 7.63 8.29 30.18
C PHE A 335 7.37 7.06 31.07
N ASN A 336 7.90 7.11 32.27
CA ASN A 336 7.85 6.03 33.24
C ASN A 336 6.54 6.01 34.02
N ALA A 337 6.32 4.90 34.75
CA ALA A 337 5.21 4.75 35.66
C ALA A 337 5.25 5.81 36.78
N PRO A 338 4.12 6.40 37.14
CA PRO A 338 4.01 7.30 38.27
C PRO A 338 4.41 6.63 39.62
N GLU A 339 5.11 7.37 40.47
CA GLU A 339 5.32 6.93 41.87
C GLU A 339 4.10 7.28 42.72
N LEU A 340 3.56 6.29 43.42
CA LEU A 340 2.37 6.46 44.24
C LEU A 340 2.72 6.79 45.69
N ASN A 341 2.15 7.85 46.25
CA ASN A 341 2.19 8.10 47.69
C ASN A 341 1.10 7.29 48.39
N LEU A 342 1.46 6.13 48.94
CA LEU A 342 0.53 5.26 49.63
C LEU A 342 0.48 5.55 51.13
N PRO A 343 -0.65 5.25 51.79
CA PRO A 343 -0.75 5.32 53.26
C PRO A 343 0.27 4.38 53.94
N PRO A 344 0.73 4.72 55.14
CA PRO A 344 1.61 3.84 55.90
C PRO A 344 1.01 2.42 56.06
N GLY A 345 1.86 1.41 55.91
CA GLY A 345 1.42 0.01 56.03
C GLY A 345 0.80 -0.56 54.74
N TRP A 346 0.93 0.15 53.63
CA TRP A 346 0.59 -0.37 52.30
C TRP A 346 1.86 -0.71 51.53
N GLU A 347 1.84 -1.82 50.84
CA GLU A 347 2.92 -2.24 49.95
C GLU A 347 2.46 -2.21 48.51
N THR A 348 3.38 -1.89 47.62
CA THR A 348 3.16 -1.95 46.15
C THR A 348 4.40 -2.48 45.49
N TYR A 349 4.21 -3.06 44.33
CA TYR A 349 5.27 -3.55 43.45
C TYR A 349 5.30 -2.72 42.17
N GLU A 350 6.34 -2.93 41.37
CA GLU A 350 6.45 -2.31 40.05
C GLU A 350 5.19 -2.59 39.21
N PRO A 351 4.54 -1.57 38.67
CA PRO A 351 3.26 -1.76 37.97
C PRO A 351 3.44 -2.47 36.63
N LYS A 352 2.45 -3.28 36.28
CA LYS A 352 2.34 -3.81 34.95
C LYS A 352 1.99 -2.68 33.98
N THR A 353 2.86 -2.43 32.99
CA THR A 353 2.67 -1.39 31.99
C THR A 353 2.19 -2.00 30.68
N THR A 354 1.18 -1.39 30.06
CA THR A 354 0.65 -1.79 28.76
C THR A 354 0.36 -0.55 27.93
N THR A 355 0.90 -0.48 26.71
CA THR A 355 0.58 0.58 25.74
C THR A 355 -0.20 -0.01 24.58
N ALA A 356 -1.37 0.53 24.31
CA ALA A 356 -2.22 0.10 23.19
C ALA A 356 -3.20 1.23 22.80
N SER A 357 -3.47 1.35 21.51
CA SER A 357 -4.54 2.23 20.98
C SER A 357 -4.50 3.69 21.47
N GLY A 358 -3.29 4.26 21.59
CA GLY A 358 -3.12 5.65 22.05
C GLY A 358 -3.35 5.87 23.54
N ALA A 359 -3.22 4.81 24.33
CA ALA A 359 -3.28 4.86 25.79
C ALA A 359 -2.17 4.03 26.42
N LYS A 360 -1.59 4.53 27.50
CA LYS A 360 -0.64 3.81 28.36
C LYS A 360 -1.31 3.57 29.70
N THR A 361 -1.36 2.31 30.10
CA THR A 361 -2.02 1.87 31.34
C THR A 361 -1.00 1.29 32.28
N PHE A 362 -1.03 1.76 33.54
CA PHE A 362 -0.23 1.26 34.64
C PHE A 362 -1.15 0.58 35.65
N GLU A 363 -0.94 -0.71 35.92
CA GLU A 363 -1.69 -1.49 36.86
C GLU A 363 -0.81 -1.77 38.08
N TYR A 364 -1.12 -1.10 39.19
CA TYR A 364 -0.45 -1.29 40.48
C TYR A 364 -1.20 -2.32 41.33
N LEU A 365 -0.46 -3.20 41.93
CA LEU A 365 -0.97 -4.11 42.94
C LEU A 365 -0.71 -3.52 44.33
N LEU A 366 -1.76 -3.13 45.05
CA LEU A 366 -1.67 -2.48 46.34
C LEU A 366 -2.08 -3.49 47.41
N ILE A 367 -1.23 -3.73 48.40
CA ILE A 367 -1.47 -4.71 49.47
C ILE A 367 -1.50 -4.02 50.85
N PRO A 368 -2.66 -3.86 51.49
CA PRO A 368 -2.77 -3.31 52.84
C PRO A 368 -2.31 -4.33 53.86
N ARG A 369 -1.44 -3.92 54.81
CA ARG A 369 -0.93 -4.79 55.90
C ARG A 369 -1.61 -4.57 57.24
N SER A 370 -2.44 -3.54 57.37
CA SER A 370 -3.16 -3.23 58.58
C SER A 370 -4.62 -2.90 58.32
N PRO A 371 -5.56 -3.28 59.23
CA PRO A 371 -6.96 -2.91 59.12
C PRO A 371 -7.16 -1.43 59.45
N GLY A 372 -8.15 -0.80 58.83
CA GLY A 372 -8.49 0.60 59.06
C GLY A 372 -9.19 1.23 57.86
N ASN A 373 -9.50 2.51 57.99
CA ASN A 373 -9.98 3.33 56.88
C ASN A 373 -8.81 4.14 56.37
N PHE A 374 -8.45 3.91 55.12
CA PHE A 374 -7.32 4.57 54.46
C PHE A 374 -7.81 5.38 53.30
N THR A 375 -7.11 6.47 53.01
CA THR A 375 -7.34 7.26 51.81
C THR A 375 -6.11 7.16 50.92
N ILE A 376 -6.26 6.60 49.72
CA ILE A 376 -5.27 6.72 48.66
C ILE A 376 -5.40 8.13 48.13
N PRO A 377 -4.37 8.98 48.31
CA PRO A 377 -4.49 10.39 47.97
C PRO A 377 -4.60 10.62 46.45
N SER A 378 -5.12 11.78 46.08
CA SER A 378 -5.08 12.23 44.68
C SER A 378 -3.63 12.28 44.20
N TYR A 379 -3.41 11.72 43.03
CA TYR A 379 -2.14 11.77 42.33
C TYR A 379 -2.16 12.90 41.30
N THR A 380 -1.13 13.73 41.26
CA THR A 380 -0.92 14.73 40.23
C THR A 380 0.11 14.25 39.22
N TRP A 381 -0.11 14.57 37.96
CA TRP A 381 0.77 14.23 36.87
C TRP A 381 0.78 15.36 35.84
N SER A 382 1.98 15.82 35.50
CA SER A 382 2.18 16.96 34.62
C SER A 382 2.79 16.53 33.30
N TYR A 383 2.35 17.17 32.21
CA TYR A 383 2.91 17.04 30.88
C TYR A 383 3.10 18.39 30.21
N LEU A 384 3.97 18.48 29.21
CA LEU A 384 4.09 19.67 28.37
C LEU A 384 3.10 19.55 27.20
N ASP A 385 2.21 20.54 27.07
CA ASP A 385 1.40 20.73 25.87
C ASP A 385 2.17 21.61 24.87
N PRO A 386 2.67 21.08 23.75
CA PRO A 386 3.48 21.83 22.81
C PRO A 386 2.69 22.96 22.10
N ALA A 387 1.37 22.78 21.93
CA ALA A 387 0.53 23.78 21.29
C ALA A 387 0.37 25.04 22.14
N SER A 388 0.16 24.88 23.45
CA SER A 388 0.07 26.01 24.39
C SER A 388 1.43 26.44 24.94
N LYS A 389 2.48 25.63 24.74
CA LYS A 389 3.85 25.82 25.28
C LYS A 389 3.88 25.91 26.81
N LYS A 390 2.96 25.21 27.48
CA LYS A 390 2.79 25.22 28.94
C LYS A 390 2.71 23.82 29.49
N TYR A 391 3.16 23.69 30.74
CA TYR A 391 2.90 22.49 31.50
C TYR A 391 1.44 22.47 31.96
N VAL A 392 0.81 21.31 31.81
CA VAL A 392 -0.57 21.05 32.22
C VAL A 392 -0.53 19.94 33.27
N SER A 393 -1.09 20.21 34.45
CA SER A 393 -1.19 19.23 35.52
C SER A 393 -2.59 18.60 35.55
N LEU A 394 -2.65 17.29 35.58
CA LEU A 394 -3.86 16.50 35.73
C LEU A 394 -3.87 15.90 37.13
N ALA A 395 -5.02 15.89 37.80
CA ALA A 395 -5.19 15.30 39.10
C ALA A 395 -6.16 14.12 39.05
N SER A 396 -5.83 13.04 39.75
CA SER A 396 -6.76 11.94 39.94
C SER A 396 -7.75 12.22 41.08
N GLU A 397 -8.75 11.39 41.20
CA GLU A 397 -9.59 11.36 42.39
C GLU A 397 -8.85 10.65 43.55
N ALA A 398 -9.21 11.00 44.80
CA ALA A 398 -8.79 10.26 46.00
C ALA A 398 -9.76 9.09 46.25
N TYR A 399 -9.24 7.96 46.69
CA TYR A 399 -10.05 6.78 46.96
C TYR A 399 -10.02 6.43 48.46
N ASN A 400 -11.19 6.36 49.08
CA ASN A 400 -11.33 5.86 50.45
C ASN A 400 -11.50 4.35 50.40
N VAL A 401 -10.63 3.64 51.10
CA VAL A 401 -10.61 2.18 51.15
C VAL A 401 -10.75 1.73 52.61
N LYS A 402 -11.75 0.91 52.86
CA LYS A 402 -11.97 0.22 54.15
C LYS A 402 -11.25 -1.12 54.11
N VAL A 403 -10.32 -1.32 55.01
CA VAL A 403 -9.58 -2.58 55.17
C VAL A 403 -10.05 -3.28 56.45
N GLU A 404 -10.61 -4.47 56.32
CA GLU A 404 -10.99 -5.33 57.45
C GLU A 404 -9.84 -6.27 57.82
N ALA A 405 -9.84 -6.77 59.06
CA ALA A 405 -8.86 -7.78 59.47
C ALA A 405 -9.07 -9.09 58.70
N GLY A 406 -8.05 -9.54 57.98
CA GLY A 406 -8.04 -10.83 57.28
C GLY A 406 -7.77 -12.02 58.20
N PRO A 407 -7.93 -13.26 57.74
CA PRO A 407 -7.83 -14.47 58.56
C PRO A 407 -6.48 -14.68 59.24
N GLY A 408 -5.41 -14.03 58.79
CA GLY A 408 -4.06 -14.14 59.37
C GLY A 408 -3.61 -12.92 60.18
N TYR A 409 -4.46 -11.90 60.33
CA TYR A 409 -4.08 -10.67 60.99
C TYR A 409 -3.93 -10.88 62.49
N ASN A 410 -2.73 -10.65 63.04
CA ASN A 410 -2.45 -10.69 64.46
C ASN A 410 -2.13 -9.28 65.00
N PRO A 411 -2.99 -8.64 65.81
CA PRO A 411 -2.76 -7.30 66.32
C PRO A 411 -1.52 -7.16 67.20
N ALA A 412 -1.00 -8.29 67.78
CA ALA A 412 0.18 -8.29 68.59
C ALA A 412 1.51 -8.10 67.82
N THR A 413 1.50 -8.25 66.49
CA THR A 413 2.67 -8.06 65.60
C THR A 413 2.64 -6.73 64.86
N GLY A 414 1.66 -5.86 65.16
CA GLY A 414 1.39 -4.60 64.47
C GLY A 414 2.32 -3.41 64.78
N ASN A 415 3.45 -3.62 65.45
CA ASN A 415 4.50 -2.61 65.54
C ASN A 415 5.56 -2.86 64.46
N PHE A 416 5.29 -2.37 63.24
CA PHE A 416 6.38 -2.21 62.26
C PHE A 416 7.27 -1.05 62.68
N ALA A 417 8.18 -1.32 63.61
CA ALA A 417 9.39 -0.52 63.69
C ALA A 417 10.15 -0.72 62.36
N THR A 418 10.39 0.36 61.71
CA THR A 418 11.30 0.50 60.55
C THR A 418 12.71 0.04 60.93
N ASN A 419 12.96 -1.27 60.98
CA ASN A 419 14.29 -1.82 61.10
C ASN A 419 14.54 -2.79 59.96
N LYS A 420 15.21 -2.26 58.96
CA LYS A 420 15.76 -3.01 57.82
C LYS A 420 16.71 -4.14 58.26
N GLU A 421 17.15 -4.12 59.51
CA GLU A 421 18.07 -5.12 60.09
C GLU A 421 17.36 -6.41 60.57
N GLU A 422 16.05 -6.39 60.86
CA GLU A 422 15.35 -7.61 61.29
C GLU A 422 14.92 -8.51 60.12
N VAL A 423 14.80 -7.98 58.92
CA VAL A 423 14.45 -8.78 57.72
C VAL A 423 15.64 -9.63 57.25
N GLU A 424 16.87 -9.18 57.47
CA GLU A 424 18.07 -9.99 57.18
C GLU A 424 18.29 -11.13 58.20
N ALA A 425 17.82 -10.99 59.46
CA ALA A 425 17.89 -12.01 60.47
C ALA A 425 16.89 -13.17 60.25
N LEU A 426 15.71 -12.88 59.65
CA LEU A 426 14.72 -13.89 59.31
C LEU A 426 15.06 -14.66 58.01
N ALA A 427 15.87 -14.08 57.13
CA ALA A 427 16.31 -14.74 55.92
C ALA A 427 17.44 -15.79 56.15
N SER A 428 18.03 -15.81 57.36
CA SER A 428 19.12 -16.74 57.69
C SER A 428 18.69 -18.03 58.38
N ASP A 429 17.41 -18.21 58.72
CA ASP A 429 16.94 -19.40 59.44
C ASP A 429 16.08 -20.32 58.55
N ILE A 430 16.70 -20.91 57.55
CA ILE A 430 16.16 -22.11 56.91
C ILE A 430 16.36 -23.27 57.86
N ARG A 431 15.45 -23.44 58.82
CA ARG A 431 15.44 -24.61 59.70
C ARG A 431 14.21 -25.48 59.36
N PHE A 432 14.62 -26.75 59.09
CA PHE A 432 13.83 -27.97 59.11
C PHE A 432 12.95 -28.27 57.89
N ILE A 433 13.53 -29.10 57.05
CA ILE A 433 12.77 -30.12 56.30
C ILE A 433 12.07 -30.99 57.37
N THR A 434 10.77 -30.85 57.53
CA THR A 434 9.95 -31.75 58.31
C THR A 434 10.08 -33.16 57.75
N LYS A 435 10.52 -34.10 58.61
CA LYS A 435 10.64 -35.53 58.27
C LYS A 435 9.28 -36.28 58.31
N ASP A 436 8.19 -35.60 58.25
CA ASP A 436 6.89 -36.24 58.13
C ASP A 436 6.65 -36.57 56.65
N ASN A 437 6.38 -37.84 56.37
CA ASN A 437 6.09 -38.32 55.00
C ASN A 437 5.03 -37.44 54.36
N PRO A 438 5.35 -36.69 53.29
CA PRO A 438 4.32 -35.96 52.59
C PRO A 438 3.37 -36.97 51.99
N SER A 439 2.10 -36.92 52.34
CA SER A 439 1.06 -37.58 51.60
C SER A 439 1.04 -36.94 50.19
N TYR A 440 1.56 -37.64 49.24
CA TYR A 440 1.45 -37.22 47.84
C TYR A 440 -0.01 -37.25 47.47
N PHE A 441 -0.62 -36.08 47.29
CA PHE A 441 -1.88 -35.96 46.61
C PHE A 441 -1.68 -36.61 45.24
N ASN A 442 -2.50 -37.63 44.95
CA ASN A 442 -2.59 -38.14 43.59
C ASN A 442 -3.09 -37.00 42.68
N GLU A 443 -2.16 -36.25 42.12
CA GLU A 443 -2.48 -35.34 41.05
C GLU A 443 -3.13 -36.15 39.94
N LYS A 444 -4.38 -35.82 39.64
CA LYS A 444 -5.02 -36.33 38.43
C LYS A 444 -4.05 -36.03 37.28
N PRO A 445 -3.75 -37.00 36.42
CA PRO A 445 -2.77 -36.79 35.35
C PRO A 445 -3.16 -35.53 34.58
N SER A 446 -2.27 -34.55 34.64
CA SER A 446 -2.41 -33.30 33.91
C SER A 446 -2.61 -33.62 32.44
N PHE A 447 -3.58 -33.00 31.80
CA PHE A 447 -3.77 -33.12 30.36
C PHE A 447 -2.46 -32.79 29.62
N ALA A 448 -1.68 -31.82 30.13
CA ALA A 448 -0.35 -31.49 29.66
C ALA A 448 0.63 -32.64 29.97
N GLY A 449 1.18 -33.27 28.93
CA GLY A 449 2.07 -34.44 29.02
C GLY A 449 1.37 -35.77 28.78
N SER A 450 0.04 -35.81 28.61
CA SER A 450 -0.68 -37.02 28.19
C SER A 450 -0.44 -37.37 26.72
N GLY A 451 -0.53 -38.63 26.36
CA GLY A 451 -0.45 -39.06 24.94
C GLY A 451 -1.42 -38.30 24.03
N LEU A 452 -2.61 -37.96 24.59
CA LEU A 452 -3.63 -37.20 23.86
C LEU A 452 -3.24 -35.73 23.66
N PHE A 453 -2.48 -35.13 24.56
CA PHE A 453 -1.88 -33.80 24.37
C PHE A 453 -0.90 -33.78 23.21
N TYR A 454 0.03 -34.76 23.14
CA TYR A 454 1.01 -34.82 22.05
C TYR A 454 0.36 -35.16 20.71
N THR A 455 -0.67 -35.99 20.68
CA THR A 455 -1.40 -36.26 19.41
C THR A 455 -2.14 -35.03 18.91
N LEU A 456 -2.80 -34.28 19.80
CA LEU A 456 -3.50 -33.04 19.45
C LEU A 456 -2.54 -31.92 19.02
N PHE A 457 -1.37 -31.87 19.67
CA PHE A 457 -0.31 -30.91 19.34
C PHE A 457 0.35 -31.21 17.98
N MET A 458 0.58 -32.49 17.67
CA MET A 458 1.19 -32.92 16.40
C MET A 458 0.22 -32.89 15.20
N LEU A 459 -1.09 -32.97 15.43
CA LEU A 459 -2.09 -33.01 14.37
C LEU A 459 -2.03 -31.81 13.41
N PRO A 460 -1.93 -30.54 13.85
CA PRO A 460 -1.81 -29.39 12.95
C PRO A 460 -0.50 -29.42 12.14
N PHE A 461 0.62 -29.93 12.70
CA PHE A 461 1.88 -30.05 11.97
C PHE A 461 1.78 -31.10 10.85
N VAL A 462 1.18 -32.25 11.13
CA VAL A 462 0.97 -33.29 10.11
C VAL A 462 0.01 -32.79 9.02
N ALA A 463 -1.08 -32.10 9.40
CA ALA A 463 -2.00 -31.48 8.47
C ALA A 463 -1.31 -30.40 7.60
N GLY A 464 -0.44 -29.57 8.21
CA GLY A 464 0.36 -28.55 7.53
C GLY A 464 1.31 -29.16 6.49
N ILE A 465 2.03 -30.23 6.86
CA ILE A 465 2.93 -30.95 5.95
C ILE A 465 2.12 -31.57 4.80
N GLY A 466 0.94 -32.16 5.09
CA GLY A 466 0.05 -32.71 4.07
C GLY A 466 -0.45 -31.67 3.08
N LEU A 467 -0.88 -30.50 3.57
CA LEU A 467 -1.30 -29.37 2.74
C LEU A 467 -0.14 -28.80 1.92
N PHE A 468 1.05 -28.70 2.52
CA PHE A 468 2.25 -28.25 1.81
C PHE A 468 2.63 -29.22 0.68
N ALA A 469 2.66 -30.51 0.96
CA ALA A 469 2.92 -31.55 -0.05
C ALA A 469 1.87 -31.51 -1.17
N PHE A 470 0.58 -31.37 -0.82
CA PHE A 470 -0.51 -31.27 -1.78
C PHE A 470 -0.38 -30.03 -2.67
N THR A 471 -0.09 -28.86 -2.09
CA THR A 471 0.10 -27.62 -2.87
C THR A 471 1.36 -27.67 -3.71
N PHE A 472 2.43 -28.33 -3.23
CA PHE A 472 3.68 -28.48 -3.97
C PHE A 472 3.51 -29.41 -5.19
N VAL A 473 2.79 -30.52 -5.01
CA VAL A 473 2.47 -31.44 -6.12
C VAL A 473 1.54 -30.77 -7.14
N ASN A 474 0.53 -30.03 -6.67
CA ASN A 474 -0.38 -29.31 -7.58
C ASN A 474 0.32 -28.13 -8.30
N LYS A 475 1.24 -27.41 -7.65
CA LYS A 475 2.05 -26.39 -8.33
C LYS A 475 2.95 -27.00 -9.41
N ARG A 476 3.55 -28.16 -9.18
CA ARG A 476 4.31 -28.88 -10.22
C ARG A 476 3.44 -29.28 -11.40
N LYS A 477 2.21 -29.72 -11.16
CA LYS A 477 1.25 -30.04 -12.24
C LYS A 477 0.76 -28.80 -13.02
N GLN A 478 0.68 -27.64 -12.38
CA GLN A 478 0.29 -26.37 -13.03
C GLN A 478 1.46 -25.66 -13.72
N SER A 479 2.70 -25.93 -13.35
CA SER A 479 3.87 -25.29 -13.99
C SER A 479 4.16 -25.83 -15.39
N ASP A 480 3.54 -26.94 -15.78
CA ASP A 480 3.71 -27.54 -17.11
C ASP A 480 2.61 -27.09 -18.08
N VAL A 481 2.34 -25.77 -18.11
CA VAL A 481 1.35 -25.16 -19.01
C VAL A 481 1.70 -25.45 -20.48
N VAL A 482 2.99 -25.56 -20.79
CA VAL A 482 3.48 -25.87 -22.15
C VAL A 482 3.11 -27.31 -22.53
N ALA A 483 3.36 -28.30 -21.64
CA ALA A 483 3.00 -29.69 -21.89
C ALA A 483 1.47 -29.90 -21.98
N LEU A 484 0.69 -29.15 -21.17
CA LEU A 484 -0.78 -29.21 -21.24
C LEU A 484 -1.29 -28.62 -22.56
N ARG A 485 -0.73 -27.52 -23.05
CA ARG A 485 -1.07 -26.93 -24.37
C ARG A 485 -0.70 -27.90 -25.50
N TYR A 486 0.51 -28.45 -25.47
CA TYR A 486 0.98 -29.41 -26.45
C TYR A 486 0.05 -30.64 -26.56
N ASN A 487 -0.34 -31.23 -25.41
CA ASN A 487 -1.21 -32.41 -25.38
C ASN A 487 -2.67 -32.12 -25.78
N SER A 488 -3.14 -30.89 -25.58
CA SER A 488 -4.51 -30.47 -25.91
C SER A 488 -4.65 -29.83 -27.30
N ALA A 489 -3.54 -29.54 -27.99
CA ALA A 489 -3.53 -28.86 -29.29
C ALA A 489 -4.45 -29.51 -30.32
N ASN A 490 -4.34 -30.84 -30.50
CA ASN A 490 -5.16 -31.60 -31.43
C ASN A 490 -6.65 -31.61 -31.06
N ALA A 491 -6.97 -31.78 -29.77
CA ALA A 491 -8.35 -31.74 -29.28
C ALA A 491 -9.00 -30.37 -29.50
N ASN A 492 -8.26 -29.29 -29.24
CA ASN A 492 -8.72 -27.92 -29.45
C ASN A 492 -8.93 -27.60 -30.92
N ALA A 493 -8.01 -28.02 -31.79
CA ALA A 493 -8.14 -27.88 -33.23
C ALA A 493 -9.35 -28.62 -33.79
N LYS A 494 -9.55 -29.91 -33.38
CA LYS A 494 -10.72 -30.68 -33.76
C LYS A 494 -12.03 -30.04 -33.33
N LYS A 495 -12.10 -29.50 -32.09
CA LYS A 495 -13.29 -28.80 -31.60
C LYS A 495 -13.61 -27.57 -32.46
N ARG A 496 -12.60 -26.79 -32.87
CA ARG A 496 -12.79 -25.64 -33.77
C ARG A 496 -13.19 -26.05 -35.17
N LEU A 497 -12.59 -27.13 -35.72
CA LEU A 497 -12.98 -27.68 -37.02
C LEU A 497 -14.41 -28.24 -37.00
N THR A 498 -14.88 -28.83 -35.89
CA THR A 498 -16.30 -29.24 -35.74
C THR A 498 -17.21 -28.01 -35.87
N LYS A 499 -16.82 -26.89 -35.25
CA LYS A 499 -17.55 -25.63 -35.35
C LYS A 499 -17.50 -25.06 -36.78
N ALA A 500 -16.36 -25.17 -37.47
CA ALA A 500 -16.26 -24.85 -38.89
C ALA A 500 -17.18 -25.71 -39.76
N ALA A 501 -17.33 -26.99 -39.46
CA ALA A 501 -18.27 -27.88 -40.16
C ALA A 501 -19.74 -27.46 -40.05
N GLU A 502 -20.16 -26.86 -38.90
CA GLU A 502 -21.49 -26.28 -38.75
C GLU A 502 -21.71 -25.11 -39.71
N PHE A 503 -20.67 -24.31 -39.97
CA PHE A 503 -20.74 -23.23 -40.93
C PHE A 503 -20.77 -23.70 -42.38
N VAL A 504 -20.17 -24.89 -42.69
CA VAL A 504 -20.34 -25.55 -44.00
C VAL A 504 -21.79 -25.93 -44.20
N ALA A 505 -22.44 -26.55 -43.19
CA ALA A 505 -23.85 -26.96 -43.25
C ALA A 505 -24.80 -25.74 -43.41
N SER A 506 -24.48 -24.60 -42.82
CA SER A 506 -25.26 -23.36 -42.93
C SER A 506 -24.88 -22.49 -44.14
N ASN A 507 -23.98 -22.94 -45.01
CA ASN A 507 -23.46 -22.26 -46.20
C ASN A 507 -22.91 -20.83 -45.90
N ASN A 508 -22.34 -20.66 -44.66
CA ASN A 508 -21.74 -19.41 -44.23
C ASN A 508 -20.23 -19.43 -44.47
N GLY A 509 -19.81 -19.15 -45.71
CA GLY A 509 -18.42 -19.24 -46.14
C GLY A 509 -17.48 -18.36 -45.34
N ARG A 510 -17.87 -17.11 -45.02
CA ARG A 510 -17.00 -16.16 -44.28
C ARG A 510 -16.66 -16.68 -42.87
N SER A 511 -17.65 -17.11 -42.12
CA SER A 511 -17.46 -17.67 -40.77
C SER A 511 -16.70 -19.00 -40.79
N PHE A 512 -16.90 -19.80 -41.84
CA PHE A 512 -16.15 -21.03 -42.06
C PHE A 512 -14.66 -20.79 -42.23
N TYR A 513 -14.26 -19.88 -43.13
CA TYR A 513 -12.84 -19.57 -43.37
C TYR A 513 -12.17 -18.94 -42.17
N ASP A 514 -12.83 -18.02 -41.45
CA ASP A 514 -12.29 -17.40 -40.22
C ASP A 514 -12.04 -18.46 -39.12
N GLU A 515 -13.00 -19.37 -38.88
CA GLU A 515 -12.85 -20.43 -37.86
C GLU A 515 -11.81 -21.49 -38.28
N THR A 516 -11.67 -21.78 -39.57
CA THR A 516 -10.64 -22.68 -40.10
C THR A 516 -9.24 -22.10 -39.93
N ILE A 517 -9.03 -20.82 -40.24
CA ILE A 517 -7.77 -20.10 -40.02
C ILE A 517 -7.42 -20.09 -38.51
N ARG A 518 -8.39 -19.82 -37.66
CA ARG A 518 -8.21 -19.86 -36.20
C ARG A 518 -7.87 -21.24 -35.67
N ALA A 519 -8.43 -22.30 -36.27
CA ALA A 519 -8.12 -23.68 -35.89
C ALA A 519 -6.68 -24.03 -36.25
N LEU A 520 -6.21 -23.71 -37.46
CA LEU A 520 -4.86 -23.99 -37.93
C LEU A 520 -3.80 -23.20 -37.11
N TRP A 521 -3.95 -21.90 -36.98
CA TRP A 521 -3.01 -21.08 -36.20
C TRP A 521 -3.04 -21.42 -34.71
N GLY A 522 -4.21 -21.74 -34.15
CA GLY A 522 -4.33 -22.17 -32.75
C GLY A 522 -3.61 -23.50 -32.51
N TYR A 523 -3.76 -24.47 -33.42
CA TYR A 523 -3.04 -25.74 -33.37
C TYR A 523 -1.53 -25.56 -33.41
N LEU A 524 -1.02 -24.76 -34.35
CA LEU A 524 0.41 -24.50 -34.47
C LEU A 524 0.97 -23.78 -33.24
N SER A 525 0.28 -22.75 -32.73
CA SER A 525 0.68 -22.04 -31.51
C SER A 525 0.77 -22.97 -30.29
N ASP A 526 -0.23 -23.82 -30.10
CA ASP A 526 -0.27 -24.77 -28.97
C ASP A 526 0.76 -25.90 -29.11
N LYS A 527 0.94 -26.42 -30.34
CA LYS A 527 1.84 -27.54 -30.62
C LYS A 527 3.31 -27.16 -30.65
N LEU A 528 3.61 -25.97 -31.15
CA LEU A 528 4.98 -25.44 -31.22
C LEU A 528 5.41 -24.67 -29.96
N ALA A 529 4.46 -24.43 -29.04
CA ALA A 529 4.65 -23.60 -27.86
C ALA A 529 5.17 -22.18 -28.17
N ILE A 530 4.71 -21.61 -29.29
CA ILE A 530 5.08 -20.28 -29.77
C ILE A 530 3.81 -19.40 -29.72
N ASN A 531 3.94 -18.15 -29.27
CA ASN A 531 2.80 -17.23 -29.28
C ASN A 531 2.29 -17.00 -30.70
N ARG A 532 0.97 -16.95 -30.88
CA ARG A 532 0.35 -16.71 -32.19
C ARG A 532 0.85 -15.43 -32.88
N SER A 533 1.21 -14.40 -32.09
CA SER A 533 1.75 -13.14 -32.59
C SER A 533 3.15 -13.25 -33.21
N GLU A 534 3.87 -14.31 -32.91
CA GLU A 534 5.22 -14.59 -33.40
C GLU A 534 5.23 -15.52 -34.62
N LEU A 535 4.08 -16.18 -34.91
CA LEU A 535 3.90 -17.06 -36.05
C LEU A 535 3.37 -16.26 -37.24
N THR A 536 4.16 -16.18 -38.28
CA THR A 536 3.80 -15.55 -39.56
C THR A 536 3.99 -16.56 -40.71
N LYS A 537 3.40 -16.27 -41.88
CA LYS A 537 3.58 -17.14 -43.05
C LYS A 537 5.03 -17.20 -43.53
N GLU A 538 5.77 -16.11 -43.30
CA GLU A 538 7.18 -16.01 -43.70
C GLU A 538 8.12 -16.85 -42.82
N ASN A 539 7.74 -17.05 -41.50
CA ASN A 539 8.62 -17.77 -40.61
C ASN A 539 8.15 -19.21 -40.31
N ILE A 540 6.88 -19.56 -40.61
CA ILE A 540 6.31 -20.85 -40.24
C ILE A 540 7.03 -22.00 -40.93
N GLU A 541 7.50 -21.83 -42.16
CA GLU A 541 8.27 -22.82 -42.86
C GLU A 541 9.58 -23.19 -42.17
N GLN A 542 10.32 -22.18 -41.70
CA GLN A 542 11.55 -22.39 -40.93
C GLN A 542 11.30 -23.03 -39.60
N VAL A 543 10.22 -22.62 -38.89
CA VAL A 543 9.84 -23.19 -37.61
C VAL A 543 9.45 -24.65 -37.73
N LEU A 544 8.70 -25.02 -38.77
CA LEU A 544 8.29 -26.39 -39.05
C LEU A 544 9.47 -27.27 -39.51
N ALA A 545 10.38 -26.73 -40.32
CA ALA A 545 11.61 -27.41 -40.70
C ALA A 545 12.49 -27.73 -39.48
N GLY A 546 12.55 -26.86 -38.48
CA GLY A 546 13.23 -27.09 -37.19
C GLY A 546 12.59 -28.20 -36.35
N LYS A 547 11.35 -28.62 -36.66
CA LYS A 547 10.62 -29.74 -36.02
C LYS A 547 10.54 -30.99 -36.91
N ASN A 548 11.37 -31.07 -37.95
CA ASN A 548 11.43 -32.20 -38.92
C ASN A 548 10.14 -32.44 -39.72
N VAL A 549 9.32 -31.41 -39.92
CA VAL A 549 8.14 -31.45 -40.78
C VAL A 549 8.60 -31.37 -42.24
N SER A 550 8.00 -32.20 -43.12
CA SER A 550 8.36 -32.18 -44.53
C SER A 550 8.03 -30.86 -45.23
N HIS A 551 8.88 -30.42 -46.14
CA HIS A 551 8.66 -29.20 -46.94
C HIS A 551 7.30 -29.22 -47.65
N ALA A 552 6.87 -30.41 -48.14
CA ALA A 552 5.59 -30.58 -48.81
C ALA A 552 4.39 -30.32 -47.86
N THR A 553 4.48 -30.75 -46.58
CA THR A 553 3.43 -30.49 -45.56
C THR A 553 3.41 -29.02 -45.14
N ALA A 554 4.58 -28.39 -45.00
CA ALA A 554 4.68 -26.97 -44.69
C ALA A 554 4.12 -26.10 -45.83
N GLN A 555 4.44 -26.44 -47.08
CA GLN A 555 3.91 -25.73 -48.25
C GLN A 555 2.38 -25.89 -48.38
N SER A 556 1.86 -27.11 -48.16
CA SER A 556 0.40 -27.36 -48.16
C SER A 556 -0.34 -26.55 -47.06
N LEU A 557 0.31 -26.29 -45.92
CA LEU A 557 -0.22 -25.41 -44.88
C LEU A 557 -0.31 -23.95 -45.33
N ILE A 558 0.76 -23.45 -45.95
CA ILE A 558 0.83 -22.08 -46.46
C ILE A 558 -0.21 -21.87 -47.55
N ASP A 559 -0.32 -22.81 -48.48
CA ASP A 559 -1.29 -22.75 -49.56
C ASP A 559 -2.72 -22.74 -49.04
N LEU A 560 -3.05 -23.61 -48.07
CA LEU A 560 -4.37 -23.67 -47.46
C LEU A 560 -4.70 -22.39 -46.68
N LEU A 561 -3.74 -21.82 -45.96
CA LEU A 561 -3.92 -20.54 -45.28
C LEU A 561 -4.15 -19.38 -46.27
N ASN A 562 -3.44 -19.38 -47.37
CA ASN A 562 -3.63 -18.38 -48.43
C ASN A 562 -5.00 -18.51 -49.11
N ASP A 563 -5.44 -19.73 -49.41
CA ASP A 563 -6.76 -19.99 -49.95
C ASP A 563 -7.89 -19.56 -49.00
N CYS A 564 -7.75 -19.85 -47.72
CA CYS A 564 -8.71 -19.44 -46.71
C CYS A 564 -8.75 -17.90 -46.56
N GLU A 565 -7.60 -17.23 -46.53
CA GLU A 565 -7.55 -15.76 -46.43
C GLU A 565 -8.09 -15.10 -47.69
N MET A 566 -7.75 -15.56 -48.87
CA MET A 566 -8.27 -15.03 -50.12
C MET A 566 -9.80 -15.18 -50.20
N SER A 567 -10.31 -16.31 -49.74
CA SER A 567 -11.74 -16.61 -49.70
C SER A 567 -12.52 -15.81 -48.65
N LEU A 568 -11.88 -15.25 -47.62
CA LEU A 568 -12.48 -14.31 -46.69
C LEU A 568 -12.89 -12.99 -47.35
N PHE A 569 -12.13 -12.54 -48.38
CA PHE A 569 -12.40 -11.29 -49.09
C PHE A 569 -13.25 -11.48 -50.33
N ALA A 570 -13.15 -12.63 -51.00
CA ALA A 570 -13.91 -13.00 -52.21
C ALA A 570 -14.38 -14.47 -52.09
N PRO A 571 -15.44 -14.76 -51.34
CA PRO A 571 -15.86 -16.16 -51.12
C PRO A 571 -16.34 -16.78 -52.45
N PRO A 572 -15.83 -17.98 -52.77
CA PRO A 572 -16.29 -18.69 -53.96
C PRO A 572 -17.76 -19.14 -53.78
N THR A 573 -18.55 -18.99 -54.84
CA THR A 573 -19.96 -19.37 -54.86
C THR A 573 -20.07 -20.89 -55.06
N GLY A 574 -20.29 -21.64 -53.95
CA GLY A 574 -20.61 -23.07 -54.01
C GLY A 574 -20.25 -23.87 -52.75
N SER A 575 -21.15 -24.68 -52.24
CA SER A 575 -20.96 -25.53 -51.03
C SER A 575 -19.93 -26.66 -51.26
N SER A 576 -19.66 -27.07 -52.48
CA SER A 576 -18.66 -28.09 -52.81
C SER A 576 -17.21 -27.66 -52.54
N SER A 577 -16.90 -26.38 -52.66
CA SER A 577 -15.59 -25.84 -52.32
C SER A 577 -15.32 -25.77 -50.84
N LEU A 578 -16.31 -25.48 -50.00
CA LEU A 578 -16.19 -25.44 -48.53
C LEU A 578 -15.87 -26.82 -47.92
N GLN A 579 -16.51 -27.90 -48.45
CA GLN A 579 -16.27 -29.27 -48.02
C GLN A 579 -14.84 -29.73 -48.38
N GLN A 580 -14.32 -29.37 -49.54
CA GLN A 580 -12.95 -29.70 -49.95
C GLN A 580 -11.91 -29.00 -49.03
N VAL A 581 -12.07 -27.73 -48.75
CA VAL A 581 -11.18 -26.97 -47.84
C VAL A 581 -11.26 -27.55 -46.40
N TYR A 582 -12.44 -27.95 -45.94
CA TYR A 582 -12.59 -28.62 -44.65
C TYR A 582 -11.82 -29.94 -44.59
N ALA A 583 -11.99 -30.79 -45.63
CA ALA A 583 -11.27 -32.08 -45.72
C ALA A 583 -9.74 -31.87 -45.75
N SER A 584 -9.27 -30.89 -46.53
CA SER A 584 -7.84 -30.51 -46.58
C SER A 584 -7.31 -30.04 -45.22
N ALA A 585 -8.07 -29.24 -44.46
CA ALA A 585 -7.68 -28.77 -43.13
C ALA A 585 -7.58 -29.91 -42.11
N VAL A 586 -8.51 -30.90 -42.15
CA VAL A 586 -8.49 -32.07 -41.27
C VAL A 586 -7.30 -32.97 -41.60
N ASP A 587 -7.06 -33.24 -42.89
CA ASP A 587 -5.94 -34.07 -43.36
C ASP A 587 -4.59 -33.42 -43.00
N LEU A 588 -4.49 -32.14 -43.19
CA LEU A 588 -3.27 -31.38 -42.87
C LEU A 588 -2.94 -31.39 -41.37
N ILE A 589 -3.93 -31.15 -40.48
CA ILE A 589 -3.71 -31.26 -39.03
C ILE A 589 -3.29 -32.68 -38.66
N THR A 590 -3.83 -33.70 -39.30
CA THR A 590 -3.46 -35.10 -39.05
C THR A 590 -2.03 -35.39 -39.49
N LYS A 591 -1.60 -34.89 -40.65
CA LYS A 591 -0.21 -35.00 -41.13
C LYS A 591 0.77 -34.26 -40.20
N LEU A 592 0.45 -33.02 -39.82
CA LEU A 592 1.25 -32.22 -38.86
C LEU A 592 1.38 -32.92 -37.51
N GLU A 593 0.30 -33.55 -37.01
CA GLU A 593 0.32 -34.33 -35.73
C GLU A 593 1.26 -35.54 -35.79
N ASN A 594 1.37 -36.17 -36.93
CA ASN A 594 2.24 -37.34 -37.14
C ASN A 594 3.71 -36.92 -37.35
N GLU A 595 3.96 -35.76 -37.96
CA GLU A 595 5.30 -35.28 -38.27
C GLU A 595 5.93 -34.48 -37.12
N ILE A 596 5.14 -33.72 -36.36
CA ILE A 596 5.63 -32.94 -35.18
C ILE A 596 5.69 -33.87 -33.97
N LYS A 597 6.86 -34.35 -33.65
CA LYS A 597 7.15 -35.18 -32.47
C LYS A 597 7.65 -34.37 -31.30
#